data_cefec46f2f870f168e608b31fe949919
#
_entry.id   cefec46f2f870f168e608b31fe949919
#
_cell.length_a   1.000
_cell.length_b   1.000
_cell.length_c   1.000
_cell.angle_alpha   90.00
_cell.angle_beta   90.00
_cell.angle_gamma   90.00
#
_symmetry.space_group_name_H-M   'P 1'
#
loop_
_entity.id
_entity.type
_entity.pdbx_description
1 polymer ?
#
loop_
_entity_poly.entity_id
_entity_poly.type
_entity_poly.pdbx_seq_one_letter_code
_entity_poly.pdbx_strand_id
1 'polypeptide(L)'
;QRPFGVRGELASAFGIPEERIRVIVPDTGSGYGGKHTGEAAVEAARLAKAAGKPVKLVWTREEEFTWAYFRPAGLIEINSAVSADGRITSWEHHNYNSGGAAIRALYDVPGQRAEFHAAKSPLRTGSYRALAATANHFARETHIDELARSAKIDPLEFRLKNLTDPRARAVLEAAAEAFGWNTRTRTAGRGAGLAVGFDKNGYVATVAEIA
;
A
#
# COMPACT_ATOMS: atom_id res chain seq x y z
N GLN A 1 -12.22 -4.54 13.88
CA GLN A 1 -12.39 -4.73 12.43
C GLN A 1 -12.65 -6.17 11.99
N ARG A 2 -12.20 -7.18 12.71
CA ARG A 2 -12.33 -8.61 12.39
C ARG A 2 -12.93 -9.38 13.58
N PRO A 3 -14.20 -9.17 13.96
CA PRO A 3 -14.73 -9.79 15.17
C PRO A 3 -14.65 -11.31 15.17
N PHE A 4 -14.91 -11.95 14.04
CA PHE A 4 -14.80 -13.40 13.92
C PHE A 4 -13.35 -13.91 14.01
N GLY A 5 -12.40 -13.18 13.44
CA GLY A 5 -10.98 -13.49 13.61
C GLY A 5 -10.52 -13.33 15.07
N VAL A 6 -10.90 -12.25 15.71
CA VAL A 6 -10.62 -12.00 17.14
C VAL A 6 -11.26 -13.10 18.02
N ARG A 7 -12.46 -13.57 17.69
CA ARG A 7 -13.11 -14.69 18.37
C ARG A 7 -12.27 -15.97 18.28
N GLY A 8 -11.78 -16.30 17.09
CA GLY A 8 -10.89 -17.44 16.89
C GLY A 8 -9.56 -17.31 17.63
N GLU A 9 -8.96 -16.10 17.63
CA GLU A 9 -7.74 -15.85 18.40
C GLU A 9 -7.94 -16.03 19.91
N LEU A 10 -9.08 -15.57 20.45
CA LEU A 10 -9.46 -15.79 21.85
C LEU A 10 -9.70 -17.29 22.15
N ALA A 11 -10.41 -18.00 21.28
CA ALA A 11 -10.65 -19.43 21.41
C ALA A 11 -9.33 -20.20 21.51
N SER A 12 -8.40 -19.91 20.60
CA SER A 12 -7.07 -20.51 20.58
C SER A 12 -6.26 -20.15 21.83
N ALA A 13 -6.28 -18.89 22.26
CA ALA A 13 -5.50 -18.43 23.41
C ALA A 13 -5.96 -19.03 24.76
N PHE A 14 -7.23 -19.39 24.87
CA PHE A 14 -7.82 -19.93 26.11
C PHE A 14 -8.19 -21.41 26.04
N GLY A 15 -8.05 -22.05 24.89
CA GLY A 15 -8.41 -23.45 24.70
C GLY A 15 -9.90 -23.74 24.91
N ILE A 16 -10.77 -22.81 24.50
CA ILE A 16 -12.24 -22.92 24.65
C ILE A 16 -12.94 -22.84 23.28
N PRO A 17 -14.10 -23.48 23.11
CA PRO A 17 -14.85 -23.40 21.86
C PRO A 17 -15.28 -21.96 21.52
N GLU A 18 -15.27 -21.62 20.24
CA GLU A 18 -15.66 -20.28 19.76
C GLU A 18 -17.09 -19.89 20.15
N GLU A 19 -18.00 -20.84 20.26
CA GLU A 19 -19.41 -20.64 20.65
C GLU A 19 -19.55 -20.08 22.07
N ARG A 20 -18.52 -20.25 22.90
CA ARG A 20 -18.47 -19.69 24.27
C ARG A 20 -17.89 -18.29 24.33
N ILE A 21 -17.51 -17.71 23.18
CA ILE A 21 -16.90 -16.38 23.09
C ILE A 21 -17.83 -15.47 22.33
N ARG A 22 -18.15 -14.34 22.94
CA ARG A 22 -18.89 -13.24 22.29
C ARG A 22 -17.98 -12.03 22.14
N VAL A 23 -17.77 -11.61 20.89
CA VAL A 23 -17.08 -10.37 20.55
C VAL A 23 -18.13 -9.33 20.12
N ILE A 24 -18.18 -8.23 20.84
CA ILE A 24 -19.08 -7.10 20.53
C ILE A 24 -18.21 -5.99 19.94
N VAL A 25 -18.52 -5.56 18.73
CA VAL A 25 -17.82 -4.47 18.07
C VAL A 25 -18.64 -3.19 18.25
N PRO A 26 -18.12 -2.19 18.99
CA PRO A 26 -18.74 -0.86 19.04
C PRO A 26 -18.50 -0.10 17.74
N ASP A 27 -19.04 1.11 17.65
CA ASP A 27 -18.72 2.04 16.57
C ASP A 27 -17.22 2.35 16.58
N THR A 28 -16.50 1.81 15.60
CA THR A 28 -15.03 1.79 15.64
C THR A 28 -14.36 2.95 14.93
N GLY A 29 -15.10 3.70 14.11
CA GLY A 29 -14.50 4.65 13.19
C GLY A 29 -13.56 3.95 12.20
N SER A 30 -12.31 4.38 12.11
CA SER A 30 -11.32 3.81 11.22
C SER A 30 -10.26 2.97 11.94
N GLY A 31 -9.54 2.12 11.21
CA GLY A 31 -8.50 1.24 11.76
C GLY A 31 -7.19 1.26 11.02
N TYR A 32 -7.20 1.63 9.72
CA TYR A 32 -6.02 1.73 8.86
C TYR A 32 -5.11 0.50 8.84
N GLY A 33 -5.67 -0.67 9.15
CA GLY A 33 -4.96 -1.94 9.32
C GLY A 33 -4.69 -2.33 10.78
N GLY A 34 -4.53 -1.40 11.70
CA GLY A 34 -4.18 -1.66 13.10
C GLY A 34 -5.23 -2.38 13.94
N LYS A 35 -6.43 -2.61 13.40
CA LYS A 35 -7.52 -3.34 14.08
C LYS A 35 -7.82 -4.71 13.43
N HIS A 36 -6.86 -5.31 12.74
CA HIS A 36 -7.04 -6.61 12.08
C HIS A 36 -6.77 -7.81 12.98
N THR A 37 -6.06 -7.62 14.05
CA THR A 37 -5.66 -8.68 15.00
C THR A 37 -6.19 -8.40 16.39
N GLY A 38 -6.25 -9.43 17.23
CA GLY A 38 -6.89 -9.41 18.54
C GLY A 38 -5.96 -9.27 19.73
N GLU A 39 -4.73 -8.76 19.55
CA GLU A 39 -3.74 -8.69 20.62
C GLU A 39 -4.29 -8.02 21.89
N ALA A 40 -4.85 -6.83 21.78
CA ALA A 40 -5.43 -6.12 22.92
C ALA A 40 -6.62 -6.87 23.52
N ALA A 41 -7.42 -7.57 22.70
CA ALA A 41 -8.54 -8.37 23.18
C ALA A 41 -8.06 -9.60 23.98
N VAL A 42 -7.02 -10.30 23.49
CA VAL A 42 -6.42 -11.45 24.17
C VAL A 42 -5.78 -11.02 25.48
N GLU A 43 -5.07 -9.88 25.48
CA GLU A 43 -4.46 -9.31 26.69
C GLU A 43 -5.53 -8.92 27.72
N ALA A 44 -6.55 -8.17 27.31
CA ALA A 44 -7.67 -7.79 28.19
C ALA A 44 -8.36 -9.02 28.82
N ALA A 45 -8.57 -10.09 28.04
CA ALA A 45 -9.17 -11.33 28.51
C ALA A 45 -8.27 -12.08 29.51
N ARG A 46 -6.95 -12.11 29.27
CA ARG A 46 -5.98 -12.67 30.23
C ARG A 46 -5.98 -11.92 31.55
N LEU A 47 -5.95 -10.59 31.48
CA LEU A 47 -6.01 -9.74 32.67
C LEU A 47 -7.34 -9.91 33.42
N ALA A 48 -8.47 -9.97 32.71
CA ALA A 48 -9.78 -10.21 33.34
C ALA A 48 -9.84 -11.57 34.04
N LYS A 49 -9.29 -12.61 33.43
CA LYS A 49 -9.19 -13.96 34.04
C LYS A 49 -8.34 -13.93 35.30
N ALA A 50 -7.19 -13.27 35.26
CA ALA A 50 -6.29 -13.17 36.40
C ALA A 50 -6.88 -12.34 37.55
N ALA A 51 -7.55 -11.25 37.24
CA ALA A 51 -8.18 -10.36 38.22
C ALA A 51 -9.50 -10.91 38.76
N GLY A 52 -10.14 -11.85 38.07
CA GLY A 52 -11.51 -12.32 38.41
C GLY A 52 -12.58 -11.24 38.27
N LYS A 53 -12.33 -10.20 37.46
CA LYS A 53 -13.19 -9.00 37.33
C LYS A 53 -13.16 -8.51 35.86
N PRO A 54 -14.16 -7.74 35.42
CA PRO A 54 -14.11 -7.03 34.16
C PRO A 54 -12.89 -6.11 34.06
N VAL A 55 -12.21 -6.08 32.93
CA VAL A 55 -11.03 -5.26 32.66
C VAL A 55 -11.26 -4.41 31.42
N LYS A 56 -10.94 -3.13 31.52
CA LYS A 56 -10.80 -2.22 30.38
C LYS A 56 -9.31 -2.03 30.10
N LEU A 57 -8.88 -2.39 28.89
CA LEU A 57 -7.50 -2.20 28.44
C LEU A 57 -7.47 -1.12 27.36
N VAL A 58 -6.56 -0.19 27.48
CA VAL A 58 -6.25 0.81 26.45
C VAL A 58 -4.73 0.95 26.41
N TRP A 59 -4.14 0.61 25.27
CA TRP A 59 -2.71 0.82 25.06
C TRP A 59 -2.39 2.31 24.98
N THR A 60 -1.31 2.71 25.58
CA THR A 60 -0.68 3.99 25.33
C THR A 60 -0.07 4.03 23.94
N ARG A 61 0.29 5.20 23.45
CA ARG A 61 0.98 5.31 22.16
C ARG A 61 2.35 4.62 22.17
N GLU A 62 3.05 4.65 23.29
CA GLU A 62 4.33 3.96 23.46
C GLU A 62 4.18 2.43 23.39
N GLU A 63 3.17 1.89 24.08
CA GLU A 63 2.85 0.46 24.01
C GLU A 63 2.43 0.05 22.61
N GLU A 64 1.64 0.88 21.90
CA GLU A 64 1.26 0.60 20.52
C GLU A 64 2.47 0.53 19.59
N PHE A 65 3.44 1.44 19.70
CA PHE A 65 4.67 1.39 18.92
C PHE A 65 5.60 0.24 19.32
N THR A 66 5.50 -0.27 20.53
CA THR A 66 6.32 -1.38 21.02
C THR A 66 5.73 -2.74 20.64
N TRP A 67 4.41 -2.91 20.78
CA TRP A 67 3.76 -4.21 20.73
C TRP A 67 2.91 -4.45 19.48
N ALA A 68 2.48 -3.43 18.76
CA ALA A 68 1.77 -3.62 17.51
C ALA A 68 2.71 -4.19 16.43
N TYR A 69 2.12 -4.74 15.39
CA TYR A 69 2.88 -5.22 14.25
C TYR A 69 3.36 -4.06 13.36
N PHE A 70 4.41 -4.30 12.60
CA PHE A 70 5.02 -3.34 11.70
C PHE A 70 4.48 -3.47 10.27
N ARG A 71 4.58 -2.38 9.50
CA ARG A 71 4.46 -2.47 8.05
C ARG A 71 5.56 -3.38 7.54
N PRO A 72 5.26 -4.39 6.68
CA PRO A 72 6.32 -5.18 6.08
C PRO A 72 7.30 -4.30 5.30
N ALA A 73 8.58 -4.42 5.58
CA ALA A 73 9.63 -3.90 4.71
C ALA A 73 9.65 -4.70 3.40
N GLY A 74 10.10 -4.11 2.31
CA GLY A 74 10.18 -4.81 1.03
C GLY A 74 11.37 -4.37 0.21
N LEU A 75 11.89 -5.31 -0.58
CA LEU A 75 12.76 -5.04 -1.71
C LEU A 75 11.91 -5.22 -2.98
N ILE A 76 12.04 -4.29 -3.91
CA ILE A 76 11.34 -4.35 -5.19
C ILE A 76 12.36 -4.23 -6.32
N GLU A 77 12.29 -5.17 -7.25
CA GLU A 77 13.11 -5.19 -8.46
C GLU A 77 12.19 -5.07 -9.67
N ILE A 78 12.49 -4.12 -10.56
CA ILE A 78 11.76 -3.92 -11.80
C ILE A 78 12.73 -3.97 -12.97
N ASN A 79 12.43 -4.84 -13.94
CA ASN A 79 13.11 -4.91 -15.23
C ASN A 79 12.09 -4.61 -16.33
N SER A 80 12.46 -3.76 -17.27
CA SER A 80 11.56 -3.40 -18.35
C SER A 80 12.31 -3.02 -19.63
N ALA A 81 11.59 -3.01 -20.73
CA ALA A 81 12.10 -2.54 -22.00
C ALA A 81 11.15 -1.51 -22.61
N VAL A 82 11.75 -0.53 -23.30
CA VAL A 82 11.04 0.54 -24.00
C VAL A 82 11.52 0.59 -25.44
N SER A 83 10.58 0.67 -26.37
CA SER A 83 10.87 0.88 -27.79
C SER A 83 11.37 2.31 -28.07
N ALA A 84 11.97 2.52 -29.22
CA ALA A 84 12.52 3.84 -29.62
C ALA A 84 11.45 4.95 -29.63
N ASP A 85 10.19 4.60 -29.84
CA ASP A 85 9.05 5.53 -29.80
C ASP A 85 8.47 5.74 -28.40
N GLY A 86 9.04 5.11 -27.35
CA GLY A 86 8.62 5.29 -25.96
C GLY A 86 7.45 4.41 -25.51
N ARG A 87 7.16 3.30 -26.20
CA ARG A 87 6.22 2.28 -25.74
C ARG A 87 6.91 1.28 -24.83
N ILE A 88 6.30 0.94 -23.70
CA ILE A 88 6.78 -0.13 -22.83
C ILE A 88 6.46 -1.46 -23.50
N THR A 89 7.48 -2.28 -23.76
CA THR A 89 7.35 -3.56 -24.49
C THR A 89 7.42 -4.78 -23.59
N SER A 90 8.07 -4.65 -22.42
CA SER A 90 8.11 -5.69 -21.41
C SER A 90 8.16 -5.07 -20.01
N TRP A 91 7.65 -5.81 -19.04
CA TRP A 91 7.63 -5.39 -17.65
C TRP A 91 7.72 -6.59 -16.72
N GLU A 92 8.74 -6.64 -15.90
CA GLU A 92 8.93 -7.64 -14.87
C GLU A 92 9.06 -6.95 -13.53
N HIS A 93 8.22 -7.34 -12.55
CA HIS A 93 8.14 -6.71 -11.22
C HIS A 93 8.16 -7.79 -10.15
N HIS A 94 9.22 -7.82 -9.37
CA HIS A 94 9.38 -8.70 -8.22
C HIS A 94 9.28 -7.90 -6.93
N ASN A 95 8.35 -8.26 -6.07
CA ASN A 95 8.23 -7.68 -4.73
C ASN A 95 8.57 -8.74 -3.70
N TYR A 96 9.60 -8.51 -2.93
CA TYR A 96 9.99 -9.36 -1.82
C TYR A 96 9.47 -8.79 -0.50
N ASN A 97 8.64 -9.54 0.18
CA ASN A 97 8.09 -9.36 1.53
C ASN A 97 7.00 -8.29 1.71
N SER A 98 6.97 -7.16 1.01
CA SER A 98 5.97 -6.13 1.33
C SER A 98 4.55 -6.46 0.86
N GLY A 99 4.39 -7.38 -0.09
CA GLY A 99 3.08 -7.92 -0.52
C GLY A 99 2.67 -7.57 -1.95
N GLY A 100 1.60 -8.23 -2.43
CA GLY A 100 1.17 -8.15 -3.83
C GLY A 100 0.08 -7.12 -4.16
N ALA A 101 -0.34 -6.27 -3.22
CA ALA A 101 -1.38 -5.28 -3.52
C ALA A 101 -0.89 -4.27 -4.57
N ALA A 102 -1.65 -4.12 -5.65
CA ALA A 102 -1.33 -3.25 -6.80
C ALA A 102 0.05 -3.52 -7.44
N ILE A 103 0.51 -4.77 -7.43
CA ILE A 103 1.82 -5.17 -7.97
C ILE A 103 1.88 -5.12 -9.50
N ARG A 104 0.75 -5.33 -10.19
CA ARG A 104 0.71 -5.23 -11.64
C ARG A 104 0.89 -3.79 -12.09
N ALA A 105 1.54 -3.61 -13.23
CA ALA A 105 1.60 -2.30 -13.86
C ALA A 105 0.19 -1.88 -14.35
N LEU A 106 -0.13 -0.62 -14.15
CA LEU A 106 -1.34 0.01 -14.68
C LEU A 106 -1.24 0.27 -16.19
N TYR A 107 -0.03 0.30 -16.67
CA TYR A 107 0.32 0.63 -18.06
C TYR A 107 0.05 -0.54 -18.99
N ASP A 108 -0.24 -0.22 -20.24
CA ASP A 108 -0.44 -1.20 -21.31
C ASP A 108 0.91 -1.78 -21.73
N VAL A 109 1.16 -3.00 -21.32
CA VAL A 109 2.41 -3.72 -21.59
C VAL A 109 2.08 -5.11 -22.16
N PRO A 110 2.49 -5.42 -23.39
CA PRO A 110 2.21 -6.71 -24.01
C PRO A 110 2.76 -7.91 -23.22
N GLY A 111 3.95 -7.77 -22.64
CA GLY A 111 4.61 -8.79 -21.83
C GLY A 111 4.76 -8.33 -20.38
N GLN A 112 3.84 -8.71 -19.50
CA GLN A 112 3.89 -8.34 -18.09
C GLN A 112 3.99 -9.57 -17.19
N ARG A 113 5.02 -9.59 -16.33
CA ARG A 113 5.18 -10.53 -15.21
C ARG A 113 5.23 -9.76 -13.90
N ALA A 114 4.42 -10.14 -12.93
CA ALA A 114 4.41 -9.53 -11.61
C ALA A 114 4.32 -10.61 -10.54
N GLU A 115 5.32 -10.71 -9.67
CA GLU A 115 5.46 -11.77 -8.69
C GLU A 115 5.72 -11.22 -7.29
N PHE A 116 5.02 -11.77 -6.32
CA PHE A 116 5.26 -11.56 -4.91
C PHE A 116 6.00 -12.76 -4.33
N HIS A 117 7.11 -12.48 -3.64
CA HIS A 117 7.95 -13.45 -2.95
C HIS A 117 7.84 -13.23 -1.44
N ALA A 118 7.28 -14.21 -0.73
CA ALA A 118 7.23 -14.14 0.72
C ALA A 118 8.61 -14.33 1.34
N ALA A 119 8.93 -13.56 2.36
CA ALA A 119 10.15 -13.70 3.14
C ALA A 119 9.84 -13.78 4.63
N LYS A 120 10.71 -14.44 5.39
CA LYS A 120 10.60 -14.46 6.85
C LYS A 120 11.11 -13.13 7.42
N SER A 121 10.22 -12.38 8.04
CA SER A 121 10.61 -11.17 8.79
C SER A 121 10.96 -11.55 10.24
N PRO A 122 12.03 -10.98 10.82
CA PRO A 122 12.32 -11.13 12.25
C PRO A 122 11.31 -10.37 13.12
N LEU A 123 10.61 -9.38 12.54
CA LEU A 123 9.58 -8.61 13.20
C LEU A 123 8.20 -9.12 12.82
N ARG A 124 7.27 -9.02 13.75
CA ARG A 124 5.86 -9.27 13.47
C ARG A 124 5.33 -8.19 12.53
N THR A 125 4.83 -8.60 11.37
CA THR A 125 4.32 -7.70 10.34
C THR A 125 2.83 -7.92 10.13
N GLY A 126 2.14 -6.90 9.67
CA GLY A 126 0.70 -6.96 9.44
C GLY A 126 0.18 -5.86 8.51
N SER A 127 -1.13 -5.78 8.46
CA SER A 127 -1.81 -4.84 7.57
C SER A 127 -1.61 -3.38 8.01
N TYR A 128 -1.24 -2.54 7.06
CA TYR A 128 -1.15 -1.10 7.22
C TYR A 128 -1.91 -0.40 6.12
N ARG A 129 -2.27 0.87 6.31
CA ARG A 129 -3.00 1.68 5.31
C ARG A 129 -2.38 1.55 3.93
N ALA A 130 -3.21 1.25 2.92
CA ALA A 130 -2.85 0.97 1.53
C ALA A 130 -2.01 -0.31 1.30
N LEU A 131 -1.76 -1.14 2.34
CA LEU A 131 -1.03 -2.41 2.21
C LEU A 131 0.30 -2.24 1.44
N ALA A 132 0.61 -3.19 0.55
CA ALA A 132 1.78 -3.11 -0.32
C ALA A 132 1.63 -2.14 -1.49
N ALA A 133 0.42 -1.63 -1.76
CA ALA A 133 0.21 -0.67 -2.85
C ALA A 133 1.12 0.57 -2.70
N THR A 134 1.38 1.03 -1.48
CA THR A 134 2.36 2.11 -1.22
C THR A 134 3.74 1.82 -1.80
N ALA A 135 4.28 0.64 -1.52
CA ALA A 135 5.61 0.25 -1.99
C ALA A 135 5.62 -0.01 -3.51
N ASN A 136 4.62 -0.74 -4.00
CA ASN A 136 4.52 -1.09 -5.41
C ASN A 136 4.27 0.13 -6.31
N HIS A 137 3.47 1.11 -5.85
CA HIS A 137 3.28 2.37 -6.57
C HIS A 137 4.56 3.19 -6.58
N PHE A 138 5.23 3.33 -5.44
CA PHE A 138 6.49 4.07 -5.38
C PHE A 138 7.51 3.51 -6.36
N ALA A 139 7.78 2.21 -6.32
CA ALA A 139 8.74 1.57 -7.21
C ALA A 139 8.33 1.71 -8.68
N ARG A 140 7.07 1.43 -9.01
CA ARG A 140 6.56 1.55 -10.37
C ARG A 140 6.68 2.96 -10.92
N GLU A 141 6.17 3.95 -10.19
CA GLU A 141 6.13 5.32 -10.70
C GLU A 141 7.52 5.96 -10.79
N THR A 142 8.44 5.62 -9.87
CA THR A 142 9.85 6.01 -9.95
C THR A 142 10.50 5.41 -11.21
N HIS A 143 10.27 4.13 -11.45
CA HIS A 143 10.81 3.45 -12.63
C HIS A 143 10.22 3.99 -13.94
N ILE A 144 8.94 4.36 -13.97
CA ILE A 144 8.32 5.04 -15.13
C ILE A 144 8.99 6.39 -15.41
N ASP A 145 9.37 7.15 -14.38
CA ASP A 145 10.12 8.41 -14.56
C ASP A 145 11.54 8.16 -15.13
N GLU A 146 12.19 7.07 -14.71
CA GLU A 146 13.48 6.66 -15.27
C GLU A 146 13.36 6.28 -16.75
N LEU A 147 12.31 5.54 -17.12
CA LEU A 147 12.02 5.19 -18.51
C LEU A 147 11.70 6.41 -19.36
N ALA A 148 10.87 7.31 -18.88
CA ALA A 148 10.55 8.57 -19.58
C ALA A 148 11.81 9.40 -19.84
N ARG A 149 12.68 9.51 -18.82
CA ARG A 149 13.96 10.20 -18.94
C ARG A 149 14.89 9.53 -19.98
N SER A 150 14.99 8.21 -19.93
CA SER A 150 15.80 7.44 -20.90
C SER A 150 15.29 7.61 -22.34
N ALA A 151 13.97 7.61 -22.53
CA ALA A 151 13.33 7.84 -23.80
C ALA A 151 13.33 9.33 -24.22
N LYS A 152 13.76 10.26 -23.35
CA LYS A 152 13.71 11.72 -23.53
C LYS A 152 12.31 12.26 -23.82
N ILE A 153 11.31 11.66 -23.18
CA ILE A 153 9.89 12.04 -23.27
C ILE A 153 9.49 12.69 -21.94
N ASP A 154 8.61 13.69 -21.97
CA ASP A 154 8.06 14.29 -20.76
C ASP A 154 7.35 13.23 -19.92
N PRO A 155 7.50 13.22 -18.60
CA PRO A 155 6.91 12.19 -17.73
C PRO A 155 5.38 12.04 -17.84
N LEU A 156 4.66 13.14 -18.10
CA LEU A 156 3.22 13.09 -18.32
C LEU A 156 2.91 12.45 -19.68
N GLU A 157 3.59 12.91 -20.73
CA GLU A 157 3.39 12.37 -22.09
C GLU A 157 3.74 10.88 -22.16
N PHE A 158 4.82 10.47 -21.49
CA PHE A 158 5.21 9.04 -21.42
C PHE A 158 4.13 8.19 -20.77
N ARG A 159 3.55 8.67 -19.65
CA ARG A 159 2.44 7.98 -18.99
C ARG A 159 1.20 7.91 -19.86
N LEU A 160 0.78 9.03 -20.44
CA LEU A 160 -0.40 9.09 -21.30
C LEU A 160 -0.24 8.21 -22.54
N LYS A 161 0.95 8.10 -23.07
CA LYS A 161 1.26 7.21 -24.20
C LYS A 161 1.07 5.74 -23.85
N ASN A 162 1.38 5.33 -22.62
CA ASN A 162 1.35 3.95 -22.16
C ASN A 162 0.12 3.60 -21.30
N LEU A 163 -0.80 4.53 -21.05
CA LEU A 163 -2.05 4.29 -20.34
C LEU A 163 -3.22 4.11 -21.31
N THR A 164 -3.93 2.99 -21.23
CA THR A 164 -5.15 2.72 -22.00
C THR A 164 -6.40 2.85 -21.15
N ASP A 165 -6.34 2.64 -19.83
CA ASP A 165 -7.48 2.80 -18.93
C ASP A 165 -7.97 4.25 -18.90
N PRO A 166 -9.24 4.51 -19.31
CA PRO A 166 -9.75 5.88 -19.43
C PRO A 166 -9.89 6.61 -18.09
N ARG A 167 -10.11 5.89 -17.00
CA ARG A 167 -10.23 6.49 -15.66
C ARG A 167 -8.85 6.89 -15.12
N ALA A 168 -7.85 6.06 -15.34
CA ALA A 168 -6.46 6.39 -14.98
C ALA A 168 -5.97 7.60 -15.76
N ARG A 169 -6.27 7.66 -17.06
CA ARG A 169 -5.97 8.84 -17.89
C ARG A 169 -6.65 10.09 -17.38
N ALA A 170 -7.95 10.02 -17.13
CA ALA A 170 -8.74 11.18 -16.69
C ALA A 170 -8.22 11.78 -15.38
N VAL A 171 -7.88 10.97 -14.37
CA VAL A 171 -7.35 11.50 -13.11
C VAL A 171 -5.94 12.08 -13.28
N LEU A 172 -5.12 11.51 -14.17
CA LEU A 172 -3.77 12.02 -14.46
C LEU A 172 -3.83 13.35 -15.22
N GLU A 173 -4.66 13.43 -16.25
CA GLU A 173 -4.87 14.65 -17.04
C GLU A 173 -5.42 15.79 -16.16
N ALA A 174 -6.42 15.51 -15.32
CA ALA A 174 -6.99 16.50 -14.40
C ALA A 174 -5.97 17.01 -13.37
N ALA A 175 -5.14 16.12 -12.80
CA ALA A 175 -4.10 16.52 -11.86
C ALA A 175 -3.01 17.37 -12.53
N ALA A 176 -2.60 17.00 -13.74
CA ALA A 176 -1.61 17.73 -14.51
C ALA A 176 -2.13 19.11 -14.95
N GLU A 177 -3.38 19.21 -15.37
CA GLU A 177 -4.04 20.48 -15.72
C GLU A 177 -4.15 21.41 -14.50
N ALA A 178 -4.66 20.91 -13.38
CA ALA A 178 -4.81 21.69 -12.15
C ALA A 178 -3.47 22.23 -11.61
N PHE A 179 -2.38 21.50 -11.82
CA PHE A 179 -1.03 21.93 -11.47
C PHE A 179 -0.43 22.92 -12.50
N GLY A 180 -0.92 22.94 -13.72
CA GLY A 180 -0.32 23.66 -14.82
C GLY A 180 0.94 22.99 -15.37
N TRP A 181 0.96 21.64 -15.44
CA TRP A 181 2.15 20.86 -15.82
C TRP A 181 2.82 21.35 -17.10
N ASN A 182 2.06 21.65 -18.14
CA ASN A 182 2.57 22.07 -19.44
C ASN A 182 3.02 23.52 -19.50
N THR A 183 2.58 24.35 -18.55
CA THR A 183 2.86 25.81 -18.51
C THR A 183 3.85 26.19 -17.40
N ARG A 184 4.28 25.22 -16.58
CA ARG A 184 5.17 25.47 -15.45
C ARG A 184 6.53 25.98 -15.91
N THR A 185 7.07 26.93 -15.17
CA THR A 185 8.43 27.39 -15.35
C THR A 185 9.38 26.52 -14.50
N ARG A 186 10.44 26.00 -15.11
CA ARG A 186 11.49 25.31 -14.39
C ARG A 186 12.36 26.34 -13.65
N THR A 187 12.40 26.25 -12.33
CA THR A 187 13.20 27.14 -11.49
C THR A 187 14.33 26.33 -10.85
N ALA A 188 15.54 26.91 -10.80
CA ALA A 188 16.66 26.27 -10.12
C ALA A 188 16.33 26.04 -8.63
N GLY A 189 16.67 24.86 -8.10
CA GLY A 189 16.35 24.47 -6.74
C GLY A 189 14.93 23.96 -6.54
N ARG A 190 14.10 23.91 -7.60
CA ARG A 190 12.76 23.32 -7.55
C ARG A 190 12.62 22.13 -8.48
N GLY A 191 11.86 21.14 -8.04
CA GLY A 191 11.52 19.97 -8.82
C GLY A 191 10.03 19.65 -8.74
N ALA A 192 9.46 19.21 -9.86
CA ALA A 192 8.09 18.72 -9.90
C ALA A 192 8.05 17.27 -10.38
N GLY A 193 7.21 16.46 -9.76
CA GLY A 193 6.96 15.06 -10.11
C GLY A 193 5.48 14.76 -10.16
N LEU A 194 5.12 13.69 -10.87
CA LEU A 194 3.76 13.22 -10.96
C LEU A 194 3.71 11.69 -10.88
N ALA A 195 2.62 11.18 -10.33
CA ALA A 195 2.40 9.74 -10.19
C ALA A 195 0.92 9.42 -10.34
N VAL A 196 0.63 8.20 -10.81
CA VAL A 196 -0.72 7.64 -10.86
C VAL A 196 -0.76 6.33 -10.09
N GLY A 197 -1.77 6.16 -9.25
CA GLY A 197 -1.98 4.96 -8.44
C GLY A 197 -3.36 4.38 -8.63
N PHE A 198 -3.49 3.10 -8.28
CA PHE A 198 -4.77 2.41 -8.26
C PHE A 198 -4.80 1.37 -7.13
N ASP A 199 -5.96 1.16 -6.56
CA ASP A 199 -6.25 0.04 -5.67
C ASP A 199 -7.77 -0.19 -5.64
N LYS A 200 -8.21 -1.45 -5.68
CA LYS A 200 -9.63 -1.85 -5.54
C LYS A 200 -10.58 -1.02 -6.42
N ASN A 201 -10.24 -0.84 -7.69
CA ASN A 201 -10.98 -0.05 -8.66
C ASN A 201 -11.06 1.47 -8.38
N GLY A 202 -10.27 1.98 -7.44
CA GLY A 202 -10.05 3.41 -7.25
C GLY A 202 -8.79 3.86 -7.98
N TYR A 203 -8.82 5.08 -8.55
CA TYR A 203 -7.68 5.70 -9.23
C TYR A 203 -7.37 7.03 -8.57
N VAL A 204 -6.11 7.38 -8.50
CA VAL A 204 -5.64 8.64 -7.98
C VAL A 204 -4.41 9.10 -8.77
N ALA A 205 -4.32 10.38 -9.06
CA ALA A 205 -3.10 10.99 -9.53
C ALA A 205 -2.67 12.12 -8.59
N THR A 206 -1.38 12.31 -8.47
CA THR A 206 -0.79 13.35 -7.64
C THR A 206 0.32 14.03 -8.41
N VAL A 207 0.35 15.36 -8.33
CA VAL A 207 1.47 16.18 -8.76
C VAL A 207 2.01 16.90 -7.53
N ALA A 208 3.32 16.93 -7.38
CA ALA A 208 3.99 17.60 -6.27
C ALA A 208 5.13 18.46 -6.79
N GLU A 209 5.31 19.64 -6.21
CA GLU A 209 6.50 20.48 -6.37
C GLU A 209 7.24 20.52 -5.04
N ILE A 210 8.56 20.45 -5.12
CA ILE A 210 9.48 20.58 -3.99
C ILE A 210 10.50 21.68 -4.27
N ALA A 211 10.97 22.33 -3.20
CA ALA A 211 11.99 23.39 -3.24
C ALA A 211 13.10 23.07 -2.22
#